data_98d6553df70c743ba8e33c14451a01f1
#
_entry.id   98d6553df70c743ba8e33c14451a01f1
#
_cell.length_a   1.000
_cell.length_b   1.000
_cell.length_c   1.000
_cell.angle_alpha   90.00
_cell.angle_beta   90.00
_cell.angle_gamma   90.00
#
_symmetry.space_group_name_H-M   'P 1'
#
loop_
_entity.id
_entity.type
_entity.pdbx_description
1 polymer ?
#
loop_
_entity_poly.entity_id
_entity_poly.type
_entity_poly.pdbx_seq_one_letter_code
_entity_poly.pdbx_strand_id
1 'polypeptide(L)' 'MEVETGLDAEVRSKIKNLQEGTAAFEDEYAKVMDQIKHKRGLE' A
#
# COMPACT_ATOMS: atom_id res chain seq x y z
N MET A 1 -5.33 9.82 19.73
CA MET A 1 -6.26 9.21 18.96
C MET A 1 -5.76 8.18 18.01
N GLU A 2 -6.35 7.09 18.07
CA GLU A 2 -5.93 6.00 17.26
C GLU A 2 -6.63 6.01 15.97
N VAL A 3 -5.94 6.00 14.95
CA VAL A 3 -6.56 5.98 13.65
C VAL A 3 -6.45 4.61 13.07
N GLU A 4 -7.59 4.07 12.72
CA GLU A 4 -7.56 2.79 12.13
C GLU A 4 -7.03 2.86 10.77
N THR A 5 -5.94 2.29 10.53
CA THR A 5 -5.36 2.29 9.21
C THR A 5 -5.41 0.90 8.64
N GLY A 6 -5.89 0.79 7.44
CA GLY A 6 -5.96 -0.50 6.79
C GLY A 6 -4.73 -0.69 5.92
N LEU A 7 -4.74 -1.79 5.18
CA LEU A 7 -3.65 -2.09 4.29
C LEU A 7 -3.50 -0.99 3.24
N ASP A 8 -4.63 -0.48 2.81
CA ASP A 8 -4.63 0.57 1.81
C ASP A 8 -3.82 1.77 2.27
N ALA A 9 -4.08 2.21 3.49
CA ALA A 9 -3.37 3.37 4.01
C ALA A 9 -1.89 3.08 4.17
N GLU A 10 -1.56 1.89 4.57
CA GLU A 10 -0.18 1.52 4.74
C GLU A 10 0.57 1.52 3.42
N VAL A 11 -0.05 0.99 2.38
CA VAL A 11 0.56 0.96 1.07
C VAL A 11 0.79 2.38 0.56
N ARG A 12 -0.23 3.21 0.70
CA ARG A 12 -0.11 4.59 0.23
C ARG A 12 1.00 5.32 0.94
N SER A 13 1.17 5.05 2.21
CA SER A 13 2.21 5.69 2.98
C SER A 13 3.58 5.30 2.46
N LYS A 14 3.72 4.07 2.00
CA LYS A 14 4.99 3.61 1.50
C LYS A 14 5.33 4.14 0.12
N ILE A 15 4.31 4.39 -0.68
CA ILE A 15 4.54 4.86 -2.04
C ILE A 15 4.05 6.28 -2.26
N LYS A 16 3.95 7.05 -1.20
CA LYS A 16 3.45 8.40 -1.33
C LYS A 16 4.35 9.29 -2.16
N ASN A 17 5.56 8.86 -2.39
CA ASN A 17 6.47 9.65 -3.22
C ASN A 17 6.12 9.50 -4.70
N LEU A 18 5.20 8.62 -5.02
CA LEU A 18 4.74 8.46 -6.39
C LEU A 18 3.45 9.23 -6.57
N GLN A 19 3.18 9.65 -7.79
CA GLN A 19 1.97 10.38 -8.07
C GLN A 19 0.80 9.46 -8.29
N GLU A 20 -0.26 9.70 -7.57
CA GLU A 20 -1.46 8.90 -7.72
C GLU A 20 -2.01 9.09 -9.13
N GLY A 21 -2.55 8.04 -9.66
CA GLY A 21 -3.13 8.12 -10.97
C GLY A 21 -2.18 7.75 -12.09
N THR A 22 -0.93 7.49 -11.75
CA THR A 22 0.04 7.12 -12.76
C THR A 22 0.19 5.61 -12.76
N ALA A 23 0.70 5.09 -13.87
CA ALA A 23 0.89 3.66 -13.96
C ALA A 23 1.92 3.18 -12.92
N ALA A 24 2.91 4.00 -12.65
CA ALA A 24 3.91 3.63 -11.67
C ALA A 24 3.29 3.46 -10.30
N PHE A 25 2.39 4.36 -9.95
CA PHE A 25 1.74 4.29 -8.65
C PHE A 25 0.92 3.01 -8.53
N GLU A 26 0.14 2.73 -9.55
CA GLU A 26 -0.69 1.54 -9.51
C GLU A 26 0.14 0.26 -9.45
N ASP A 27 1.21 0.25 -10.19
CA ASP A 27 2.06 -0.91 -10.21
C ASP A 27 2.69 -1.16 -8.84
N GLU A 28 3.22 -0.09 -8.24
CA GLU A 28 3.82 -0.23 -6.92
C GLU A 28 2.77 -0.54 -5.87
N TYR A 29 1.59 0.03 -6.04
CA TYR A 29 0.53 -0.22 -5.09
C TYR A 29 0.24 -1.71 -5.01
N ALA A 30 0.10 -2.34 -6.15
CA ALA A 30 -0.19 -3.76 -6.17
C ALA A 30 0.95 -4.57 -5.55
N LYS A 31 2.17 -4.20 -5.86
CA LYS A 31 3.31 -4.92 -5.32
C LYS A 31 3.41 -4.80 -3.82
N VAL A 32 3.31 -3.58 -3.33
CA VAL A 32 3.44 -3.35 -1.91
C VAL A 32 2.29 -4.00 -1.16
N MET A 33 1.10 -3.91 -1.72
CA MET A 33 -0.05 -4.51 -1.09
C MET A 33 0.17 -6.01 -0.92
N ASP A 34 0.66 -6.63 -1.96
CA ASP A 34 0.90 -8.06 -1.93
C ASP A 34 1.96 -8.40 -0.88
N GLN A 35 3.01 -7.61 -0.79
CA GLN A 35 4.04 -7.85 0.17
C GLN A 35 3.52 -7.74 1.60
N ILE A 36 2.68 -6.76 1.84
CA ILE A 36 2.13 -6.57 3.17
C ILE A 36 1.25 -7.73 3.54
N LYS A 37 0.45 -8.19 2.61
CA LYS A 37 -0.43 -9.31 2.88
C LYS A 37 0.38 -10.55 3.21
N HIS A 38 1.45 -10.75 2.49
CA HIS A 38 2.31 -11.89 2.73
C HIS A 38 2.93 -11.81 4.12
N LYS A 39 3.40 -10.66 4.48
CA LYS A 39 4.03 -10.49 5.77
C LYS A 39 3.07 -10.74 6.90
N ARG A 40 1.86 -10.31 6.72
CA ARG A 40 0.87 -10.48 7.78
C ARG A 40 0.12 -11.79 7.69
N GLY A 41 0.34 -12.52 6.64
CA GLY A 41 -0.33 -13.79 6.48
C GLY A 41 -1.82 -13.67 6.24
N LEU A 42 -2.20 -12.61 5.57
CA LEU A 42 -3.61 -12.40 5.28
C LEU A 42 -4.07 -13.06 4.02
N GLU A 43 -3.17 -13.71 3.30
CA GLU A 43 -3.49 -14.25 2.03
C GLU A 43 -4.33 -15.47 2.02
#